data_4b27055fe8b2176da19e7945609de169
#
_entry.id   4b27055fe8b2176da19e7945609de169
#
_cell.length_a   1.000
_cell.length_b   1.000
_cell.length_c   1.000
_cell.angle_alpha   90.00
_cell.angle_beta   90.00
_cell.angle_gamma   90.00
#
_symmetry.space_group_name_H-M   'P 1'
#
loop_
_entity.id
_entity.type
_entity.pdbx_description
1 polymer ?
#
loop_
_entity_poly.entity_id
_entity_poly.type
_entity_poly.pdbx_seq_one_letter_code
_entity_poly.pdbx_strand_id
1 'polypeptide(L)'
;MRKIAIILLSCLMAVTSMMAGNNAGYGPVKDEQAFRKELMTRTSAVTSIQAKFIQEKYLSVFSRIVKSEGRFYWQKPNSICLDYQTPAKYRITIAGDRIKTVSNGKANVISAKGNPMMDQMSSLIAACMTGNLSAMGSGFKTLVMESKSDFLITIMPQNQTVRNYIFKMEIYLDKRDYSVNRLVMYENETDYTGYVFSEKKFNETIPSAVFDVR
;
A
#
# COMPACT_ATOMS: atom_id res chain seq x y z
N MET A 1 -59.15 -14.46 15.26
CA MET A 1 -58.03 -13.56 15.50
C MET A 1 -56.75 -14.39 15.78
N ARG A 2 -56.21 -15.09 14.79
CA ARG A 2 -55.04 -15.96 14.97
C ARG A 2 -54.34 -16.26 13.62
N LYS A 3 -54.00 -15.23 12.81
CA LYS A 3 -53.26 -15.38 11.54
C LYS A 3 -52.42 -14.17 11.14
N ILE A 4 -51.93 -13.33 12.06
CA ILE A 4 -51.12 -12.11 11.74
C ILE A 4 -49.73 -12.12 12.44
N ALA A 5 -49.31 -13.21 13.05
CA ALA A 5 -48.09 -13.23 13.88
C ALA A 5 -46.91 -14.00 13.26
N ILE A 6 -46.90 -14.37 11.96
CA ILE A 6 -45.82 -15.20 11.36
C ILE A 6 -45.07 -14.51 10.19
N ILE A 7 -45.37 -13.25 9.87
CA ILE A 7 -44.70 -12.57 8.72
C ILE A 7 -43.61 -11.54 9.17
N LEU A 8 -43.32 -11.41 10.46
CA LEU A 8 -42.37 -10.41 10.97
C LEU A 8 -41.03 -10.98 11.45
N LEU A 9 -40.71 -12.25 11.15
CA LEU A 9 -39.43 -12.86 11.56
C LEU A 9 -38.54 -13.31 10.39
N SER A 10 -38.81 -12.91 9.16
CA SER A 10 -37.98 -13.27 8.00
C SER A 10 -37.22 -12.11 7.35
N CYS A 11 -37.19 -10.92 7.95
CA CYS A 11 -36.49 -9.72 7.41
C CYS A 11 -35.22 -9.31 8.17
N LEU A 12 -34.67 -10.16 9.05
CA LEU A 12 -33.48 -9.77 9.86
C LEU A 12 -32.23 -10.62 9.55
N MET A 13 -32.12 -11.21 8.36
CA MET A 13 -30.90 -11.93 7.94
C MET A 13 -30.38 -11.52 6.55
N ALA A 14 -30.49 -10.27 6.16
CA ALA A 14 -30.00 -9.82 4.86
C ALA A 14 -29.27 -8.48 4.91
N VAL A 15 -28.43 -8.23 5.93
CA VAL A 15 -27.59 -7.02 5.99
C VAL A 15 -26.13 -7.36 6.37
N THR A 16 -25.59 -8.46 5.86
CA THR A 16 -24.15 -8.74 6.02
C THR A 16 -23.45 -9.08 4.69
N SER A 17 -23.92 -8.55 3.56
CA SER A 17 -23.31 -8.87 2.25
C SER A 17 -23.12 -7.65 1.36
N MET A 18 -22.65 -6.51 1.87
CA MET A 18 -22.31 -5.36 1.04
C MET A 18 -20.99 -4.70 1.45
N MET A 19 -19.92 -5.51 1.59
CA MET A 19 -18.53 -5.06 1.57
C MET A 19 -17.66 -6.07 0.82
N ALA A 20 -18.19 -6.73 -0.20
CA ALA A 20 -17.44 -7.59 -1.09
C ALA A 20 -16.95 -6.77 -2.30
N GLY A 21 -16.01 -5.86 -2.08
CA GLY A 21 -15.06 -5.54 -3.15
C GLY A 21 -14.39 -6.83 -3.59
N ASN A 22 -13.95 -6.94 -4.83
CA ASN A 22 -13.42 -8.10 -5.58
C ASN A 22 -12.42 -9.04 -4.87
N ASN A 23 -12.69 -9.44 -3.62
CA ASN A 23 -11.87 -10.35 -2.80
C ASN A 23 -12.34 -11.81 -2.95
N ALA A 24 -12.89 -12.17 -4.13
CA ALA A 24 -13.26 -13.55 -4.41
C ALA A 24 -12.04 -14.47 -4.19
N GLY A 25 -12.14 -15.39 -3.22
CA GLY A 25 -11.07 -16.32 -2.86
C GLY A 25 -10.24 -15.94 -1.64
N TYR A 26 -10.49 -14.79 -1.00
CA TYR A 26 -9.90 -14.42 0.28
C TYR A 26 -10.86 -14.71 1.43
N GLY A 27 -10.32 -15.32 2.50
CA GLY A 27 -11.00 -15.53 3.77
C GLY A 27 -10.22 -14.91 4.93
N PRO A 28 -10.78 -14.88 6.14
CA PRO A 28 -10.05 -14.45 7.32
C PRO A 28 -8.78 -15.30 7.51
N VAL A 29 -7.68 -14.66 7.89
CA VAL A 29 -6.46 -15.37 8.24
C VAL A 29 -6.72 -16.23 9.48
N LYS A 30 -6.22 -17.47 9.48
CA LYS A 30 -6.49 -18.45 10.56
C LYS A 30 -5.92 -18.03 11.92
N ASP A 31 -4.72 -17.47 11.90
CA ASP A 31 -4.03 -16.96 13.08
C ASP A 31 -3.35 -15.63 12.73
N GLU A 32 -4.03 -14.53 13.05
CA GLU A 32 -3.54 -13.20 12.76
C GLU A 32 -2.30 -12.84 13.60
N GLN A 33 -2.19 -13.35 14.83
CA GLN A 33 -1.05 -13.08 15.69
C GLN A 33 0.21 -13.78 15.16
N ALA A 34 0.10 -15.02 14.75
CA ALA A 34 1.19 -15.75 14.10
C ALA A 34 1.61 -15.10 12.80
N PHE A 35 0.64 -14.68 11.97
CA PHE A 35 0.91 -13.94 10.73
C PHE A 35 1.70 -12.65 11.00
N ARG A 36 1.26 -11.82 11.96
CA ARG A 36 1.94 -10.54 12.28
C ARG A 36 3.36 -10.76 12.79
N LYS A 37 3.56 -11.78 13.64
CA LYS A 37 4.88 -12.15 14.15
C LYS A 37 5.81 -12.60 13.02
N GLU A 38 5.33 -13.46 12.14
CA GLU A 38 6.12 -13.97 11.01
C GLU A 38 6.45 -12.86 10.00
N LEU A 39 5.47 -12.02 9.65
CA LEU A 39 5.69 -10.85 8.79
C LEU A 39 6.80 -9.97 9.34
N MET A 40 6.73 -9.61 10.63
CA MET A 40 7.74 -8.77 11.27
C MET A 40 9.12 -9.46 11.30
N THR A 41 9.18 -10.76 11.57
CA THR A 41 10.43 -11.54 11.59
C THR A 41 11.10 -11.51 10.22
N ARG A 42 10.36 -11.79 9.14
CA ARG A 42 10.91 -11.84 7.78
C ARG A 42 11.32 -10.48 7.26
N THR A 43 10.52 -9.46 7.52
CA THR A 43 10.80 -8.11 7.02
C THR A 43 11.86 -7.37 7.82
N SER A 44 12.07 -7.74 9.10
CA SER A 44 13.11 -7.10 9.95
C SER A 44 14.52 -7.27 9.40
N ALA A 45 14.81 -8.39 8.73
CA ALA A 45 16.10 -8.69 8.12
C ALA A 45 16.32 -7.97 6.78
N VAL A 46 15.28 -7.36 6.20
CA VAL A 46 15.41 -6.64 4.93
C VAL A 46 15.95 -5.25 5.18
N THR A 47 17.06 -4.91 4.53
CA THR A 47 17.73 -3.60 4.62
C THR A 47 17.60 -2.78 3.34
N SER A 48 17.42 -3.44 2.20
CA SER A 48 17.18 -2.80 0.91
C SER A 48 16.29 -3.66 0.01
N ILE A 49 15.56 -3.01 -0.88
CA ILE A 49 14.73 -3.64 -1.91
C ILE A 49 14.96 -2.92 -3.22
N GLN A 50 15.17 -3.72 -4.28
CA GLN A 50 15.14 -3.26 -5.66
C GLN A 50 14.09 -4.07 -6.39
N ALA A 51 13.28 -3.45 -7.23
CA ALA A 51 12.27 -4.14 -8.04
C ALA A 51 11.98 -3.37 -9.33
N LYS A 52 11.44 -4.06 -10.32
CA LYS A 52 10.69 -3.42 -11.39
C LYS A 52 9.25 -3.24 -10.93
N PHE A 53 8.60 -2.19 -11.41
CA PHE A 53 7.16 -2.02 -11.20
C PHE A 53 6.43 -1.68 -12.50
N ILE A 54 5.18 -2.13 -12.55
CA ILE A 54 4.16 -1.61 -13.47
C ILE A 54 3.14 -0.89 -12.59
N GLN A 55 2.91 0.38 -12.91
CA GLN A 55 1.87 1.18 -12.28
C GLN A 55 0.63 1.22 -13.19
N GLU A 56 -0.54 1.05 -12.61
CA GLU A 56 -1.83 1.28 -13.22
C GLU A 56 -2.57 2.35 -12.43
N LYS A 57 -2.87 3.47 -13.07
CA LYS A 57 -3.69 4.53 -12.49
C LYS A 57 -5.02 4.60 -13.20
N TYR A 58 -6.11 4.32 -12.47
CA TYR A 58 -7.47 4.50 -12.93
C TYR A 58 -8.03 5.81 -12.40
N LEU A 59 -8.57 6.61 -13.29
CA LEU A 59 -9.28 7.84 -13.00
C LEU A 59 -10.67 7.75 -13.62
N SER A 60 -11.69 7.71 -12.77
CA SER A 60 -13.09 7.54 -13.17
C SER A 60 -13.55 8.63 -14.15
N VAL A 61 -13.07 9.87 -13.96
CA VAL A 61 -13.37 11.02 -14.83
C VAL A 61 -12.94 10.80 -16.27
N PHE A 62 -11.90 9.99 -16.51
CA PHE A 62 -11.43 9.66 -17.87
C PHE A 62 -11.86 8.26 -18.32
N SER A 63 -12.44 7.45 -17.43
CA SER A 63 -12.85 6.07 -17.68
C SER A 63 -11.75 5.20 -18.31
N ARG A 64 -10.50 5.47 -17.98
CA ARG A 64 -9.34 4.77 -18.57
C ARG A 64 -8.25 4.49 -17.55
N ILE A 65 -7.45 3.45 -17.82
CA ILE A 65 -6.24 3.13 -17.09
C ILE A 65 -5.04 3.74 -17.81
N VAL A 66 -4.23 4.49 -17.06
CA VAL A 66 -2.91 4.95 -17.50
C VAL A 66 -1.87 3.99 -16.93
N LYS A 67 -0.99 3.45 -17.80
CA LYS A 67 0.09 2.55 -17.40
C LYS A 67 1.42 3.28 -17.44
N SER A 68 2.25 2.99 -16.46
CA SER A 68 3.64 3.45 -16.39
C SER A 68 4.51 2.31 -15.89
N GLU A 69 5.78 2.32 -16.27
CA GLU A 69 6.74 1.31 -15.83
C GLU A 69 8.00 1.98 -15.30
N GLY A 70 8.67 1.33 -14.37
CA GLY A 70 9.87 1.89 -13.77
C GLY A 70 10.58 0.94 -12.82
N ARG A 71 11.48 1.53 -12.04
CA ARG A 71 12.25 0.85 -11.00
C ARG A 71 11.90 1.43 -9.64
N PHE A 72 11.73 0.55 -8.68
CA PHE A 72 11.54 0.85 -7.28
C PHE A 72 12.80 0.53 -6.50
N TYR A 73 13.19 1.46 -5.62
CA TYR A 73 14.28 1.28 -4.69
C TYR A 73 13.83 1.71 -3.30
N TRP A 74 14.17 0.90 -2.32
CA TRP A 74 13.98 1.23 -0.92
C TRP A 74 15.23 0.84 -0.13
N GLN A 75 15.60 1.65 0.86
CA GLN A 75 16.69 1.39 1.78
C GLN A 75 16.35 1.92 3.16
N LYS A 76 16.63 1.12 4.19
CA LYS A 76 16.50 1.55 5.58
C LYS A 76 17.34 2.82 5.83
N PRO A 77 16.87 3.72 6.74
CA PRO A 77 15.61 3.59 7.49
C PRO A 77 14.38 4.00 6.68
N ASN A 78 14.46 4.95 5.74
CA ASN A 78 13.32 5.56 5.06
C ASN A 78 13.68 6.23 3.73
N SER A 79 14.57 5.64 2.97
CA SER A 79 14.88 6.12 1.62
C SER A 79 14.10 5.35 0.58
N ILE A 80 13.42 6.08 -0.32
CA ILE A 80 12.59 5.52 -1.39
C ILE A 80 12.90 6.25 -2.69
N CYS A 81 13.00 5.51 -3.80
CA CYS A 81 13.03 6.09 -5.13
C CYS A 81 12.09 5.32 -6.06
N LEU A 82 11.22 6.06 -6.73
CA LEU A 82 10.42 5.60 -7.86
C LEU A 82 10.99 6.25 -9.12
N ASP A 83 11.61 5.44 -9.98
CA ASP A 83 12.25 5.89 -11.22
C ASP A 83 11.44 5.42 -12.41
N TYR A 84 10.49 6.24 -12.86
CA TYR A 84 9.63 5.99 -14.01
C TYR A 84 10.42 6.09 -15.31
N GLN A 85 10.25 5.10 -16.18
CA GLN A 85 10.97 4.97 -17.46
C GLN A 85 10.04 5.17 -18.65
N THR A 86 8.80 4.70 -18.55
CA THR A 86 7.76 4.79 -19.58
C THR A 86 6.42 5.22 -18.98
N PRO A 87 5.55 5.94 -19.70
CA PRO A 87 5.79 6.57 -21.01
C PRO A 87 6.68 7.80 -20.94
N ALA A 88 6.85 8.41 -19.77
CA ALA A 88 7.68 9.59 -19.54
C ALA A 88 8.70 9.34 -18.44
N LYS A 89 9.91 9.89 -18.58
CA LYS A 89 10.94 9.84 -17.55
C LYS A 89 10.56 10.80 -16.42
N TYR A 90 10.33 10.24 -15.25
CA TYR A 90 10.00 10.97 -14.04
C TYR A 90 10.57 10.23 -12.84
N ARG A 91 11.15 10.95 -11.89
CA ARG A 91 11.71 10.34 -10.69
C ARG A 91 11.18 11.05 -9.44
N ILE A 92 10.80 10.25 -8.46
CA ILE A 92 10.47 10.71 -7.11
C ILE A 92 11.45 10.05 -6.18
N THR A 93 12.17 10.86 -5.39
CA THR A 93 13.09 10.37 -4.36
C THR A 93 12.67 10.97 -3.02
N ILE A 94 12.53 10.13 -2.01
CA ILE A 94 12.27 10.52 -0.63
C ILE A 94 13.45 10.02 0.19
N ALA A 95 14.13 10.91 0.91
CA ALA A 95 15.22 10.54 1.82
C ALA A 95 15.23 11.51 3.00
N GLY A 96 15.13 10.95 4.21
CA GLY A 96 14.96 11.75 5.43
C GLY A 96 13.69 12.60 5.36
N ASP A 97 13.86 13.89 5.51
CA ASP A 97 12.80 14.90 5.47
C ASP A 97 12.67 15.63 4.11
N ARG A 98 13.30 15.10 3.05
CA ARG A 98 13.30 15.74 1.72
C ARG A 98 12.63 14.85 0.68
N ILE A 99 11.92 15.52 -0.22
CA ILE A 99 11.32 14.91 -1.41
C ILE A 99 11.87 15.65 -2.62
N LYS A 100 12.55 14.93 -3.51
CA LYS A 100 13.02 15.43 -4.79
C LYS A 100 12.23 14.80 -5.91
N THR A 101 11.71 15.62 -6.80
CA THR A 101 11.11 15.18 -8.05
C THR A 101 11.94 15.67 -9.22
N VAL A 102 12.13 14.84 -10.22
CA VAL A 102 12.83 15.19 -11.46
C VAL A 102 11.94 14.86 -12.64
N SER A 103 11.66 15.85 -13.47
CA SER A 103 10.87 15.69 -14.70
C SER A 103 11.48 16.54 -15.80
N ASN A 104 11.69 15.95 -16.99
CA ASN A 104 12.27 16.66 -18.14
C ASN A 104 13.57 17.43 -17.80
N GLY A 105 14.44 16.81 -16.99
CA GLY A 105 15.71 17.40 -16.56
C GLY A 105 15.59 18.52 -15.51
N LYS A 106 14.39 18.92 -15.11
CA LYS A 106 14.15 19.90 -14.05
C LYS A 106 13.93 19.19 -12.71
N ALA A 107 14.69 19.59 -11.70
CA ALA A 107 14.55 19.10 -10.34
C ALA A 107 13.75 20.10 -9.50
N ASN A 108 12.88 19.57 -8.63
CA ASN A 108 12.21 20.33 -7.57
C ASN A 108 12.42 19.58 -6.25
N VAL A 109 12.84 20.28 -5.22
CA VAL A 109 13.08 19.74 -3.88
C VAL A 109 12.19 20.45 -2.89
N ILE A 110 11.44 19.67 -2.11
CA ILE A 110 10.60 20.19 -1.03
C ILE A 110 10.99 19.53 0.29
N SER A 111 10.85 20.27 1.39
CA SER A 111 10.99 19.73 2.74
C SER A 111 9.66 19.19 3.22
N ALA A 112 9.70 17.98 3.76
CA ALA A 112 8.57 17.36 4.45
C ALA A 112 8.54 17.67 5.95
N LYS A 113 9.58 18.35 6.47
CA LYS A 113 9.77 18.62 7.90
C LYS A 113 8.60 19.42 8.48
N GLY A 114 8.04 18.89 9.56
CA GLY A 114 6.92 19.55 10.27
C GLY A 114 5.58 19.51 9.54
N ASN A 115 5.45 18.67 8.51
CA ASN A 115 4.18 18.41 7.86
C ASN A 115 3.56 17.12 8.43
N PRO A 116 2.50 17.22 9.26
CA PRO A 116 1.91 16.04 9.92
C PRO A 116 1.41 14.96 8.96
N MET A 117 0.96 15.36 7.77
CA MET A 117 0.54 14.40 6.74
C MET A 117 1.74 13.61 6.20
N MET A 118 2.88 14.28 5.96
CA MET A 118 4.09 13.62 5.49
C MET A 118 4.67 12.69 6.55
N ASP A 119 4.58 13.07 7.83
CA ASP A 119 4.99 12.19 8.94
C ASP A 119 4.14 10.92 8.99
N GLN A 120 2.81 11.03 8.82
CA GLN A 120 1.92 9.87 8.77
C GLN A 120 2.18 9.00 7.54
N MET A 121 2.42 9.59 6.37
CA MET A 121 2.79 8.85 5.16
C MET A 121 4.12 8.14 5.32
N SER A 122 5.13 8.77 5.90
CA SER A 122 6.42 8.16 6.19
C SER A 122 6.28 6.98 7.15
N SER A 123 5.47 7.11 8.20
CA SER A 123 5.18 6.04 9.15
C SER A 123 4.45 4.87 8.48
N LEU A 124 3.48 5.15 7.60
CA LEU A 124 2.77 4.14 6.83
C LEU A 124 3.73 3.36 5.92
N ILE A 125 4.57 4.06 5.16
CA ILE A 125 5.55 3.45 4.28
C ILE A 125 6.54 2.60 5.09
N ALA A 126 7.08 3.13 6.19
CA ALA A 126 7.99 2.40 7.06
C ALA A 126 7.34 1.14 7.63
N ALA A 127 6.09 1.21 8.09
CA ALA A 127 5.35 0.06 8.59
C ALA A 127 5.14 -1.01 7.50
N CYS A 128 4.80 -0.60 6.28
CA CYS A 128 4.65 -1.50 5.14
C CYS A 128 5.97 -2.19 4.78
N MET A 129 7.09 -1.45 4.77
CA MET A 129 8.41 -1.98 4.42
C MET A 129 9.01 -2.87 5.51
N THR A 130 8.71 -2.59 6.77
CA THR A 130 9.24 -3.35 7.93
C THR A 130 8.28 -4.44 8.43
N GLY A 131 7.06 -4.51 7.88
CA GLY A 131 6.02 -5.42 8.36
C GLY A 131 5.51 -5.11 9.77
N ASN A 132 6.00 -4.06 10.40
CA ASN A 132 5.56 -3.63 11.72
C ASN A 132 4.28 -2.81 11.62
N LEU A 133 3.17 -3.49 11.32
CA LEU A 133 1.86 -2.85 11.17
C LEU A 133 1.39 -2.15 12.44
N SER A 134 1.87 -2.60 13.62
CA SER A 134 1.55 -1.97 14.90
C SER A 134 2.19 -0.58 15.06
N ALA A 135 3.28 -0.30 14.35
CA ALA A 135 3.93 1.00 14.37
C ALA A 135 3.09 2.12 13.73
N MET A 136 2.05 1.79 12.97
CA MET A 136 1.11 2.78 12.43
C MET A 136 0.21 3.40 13.52
N GLY A 137 0.17 2.80 14.71
CA GLY A 137 -0.64 3.27 15.83
C GLY A 137 -2.14 3.25 15.56
N SER A 138 -2.92 3.99 16.36
CA SER A 138 -4.38 4.10 16.25
C SER A 138 -4.86 4.92 15.04
N GLY A 139 -3.94 5.53 14.29
CA GLY A 139 -4.29 6.32 13.09
C GLY A 139 -4.78 5.48 11.91
N PHE A 140 -4.62 4.15 11.97
CA PHE A 140 -5.00 3.24 10.89
C PHE A 140 -5.66 1.98 11.44
N LYS A 141 -6.71 1.54 10.76
CA LYS A 141 -7.32 0.23 10.97
C LYS A 141 -6.77 -0.74 9.93
N THR A 142 -6.38 -1.94 10.35
CA THR A 142 -5.91 -3.00 9.45
C THR A 142 -6.85 -4.18 9.48
N LEU A 143 -7.03 -4.82 8.32
CA LEU A 143 -7.71 -6.10 8.15
C LEU A 143 -6.78 -7.02 7.39
N VAL A 144 -6.61 -8.24 7.86
CA VAL A 144 -5.78 -9.25 7.20
C VAL A 144 -6.66 -10.39 6.73
N MET A 145 -6.52 -10.74 5.46
CA MET A 145 -7.20 -11.87 4.82
C MET A 145 -6.16 -12.75 4.11
N GLU A 146 -6.53 -13.98 3.83
CA GLU A 146 -5.66 -14.90 3.10
C GLU A 146 -6.40 -15.62 1.97
N SER A 147 -5.68 -15.87 0.88
CA SER A 147 -6.05 -16.76 -0.21
C SER A 147 -5.17 -18.03 -0.19
N LYS A 148 -5.18 -18.82 -1.26
CA LYS A 148 -4.25 -19.94 -1.41
C LYS A 148 -2.79 -19.48 -1.55
N SER A 149 -2.54 -18.37 -2.27
CA SER A 149 -1.21 -17.91 -2.67
C SER A 149 -0.74 -16.65 -1.94
N ASP A 150 -1.67 -15.85 -1.43
CA ASP A 150 -1.37 -14.50 -0.95
C ASP A 150 -2.02 -14.20 0.40
N PHE A 151 -1.39 -13.29 1.14
CA PHE A 151 -2.05 -12.52 2.18
C PHE A 151 -2.48 -11.17 1.60
N LEU A 152 -3.64 -10.69 2.02
CA LEU A 152 -4.14 -9.35 1.72
C LEU A 152 -4.24 -8.54 3.00
N ILE A 153 -3.49 -7.45 3.08
CA ILE A 153 -3.59 -6.49 4.18
C ILE A 153 -4.34 -5.27 3.64
N THR A 154 -5.50 -4.98 4.19
CA THR A 154 -6.24 -3.74 3.93
C THR A 154 -5.95 -2.76 5.05
N ILE A 155 -5.51 -1.54 4.70
CA ILE A 155 -5.17 -0.46 5.63
C ILE A 155 -6.12 0.70 5.37
N MET A 156 -6.84 1.12 6.41
CA MET A 156 -7.83 2.20 6.34
C MET A 156 -7.44 3.32 7.31
N PRO A 157 -7.14 4.54 6.81
CA PRO A 157 -6.90 5.69 7.67
C PRO A 157 -8.12 6.02 8.54
N GLN A 158 -7.90 6.34 9.82
CA GLN A 158 -8.95 6.79 10.73
C GLN A 158 -9.05 8.33 10.77
N ASN A 159 -7.96 9.01 10.46
CA ASN A 159 -7.90 10.46 10.43
C ASN A 159 -8.48 11.02 9.13
N GLN A 160 -9.44 11.97 9.24
CA GLN A 160 -10.12 12.55 8.08
C GLN A 160 -9.14 13.29 7.13
N THR A 161 -8.11 13.94 7.66
CA THR A 161 -7.12 14.64 6.83
C THR A 161 -6.39 13.67 5.91
N VAL A 162 -6.03 12.46 6.40
CA VAL A 162 -5.39 11.43 5.57
C VAL A 162 -6.40 10.80 4.62
N ARG A 163 -7.66 10.57 5.06
CA ARG A 163 -8.72 10.00 4.24
C ARG A 163 -9.07 10.85 3.01
N ASN A 164 -8.84 12.16 3.06
CA ASN A 164 -9.02 13.05 1.91
C ASN A 164 -8.04 12.75 0.76
N TYR A 165 -6.95 12.00 1.03
CA TYR A 165 -5.93 11.62 0.04
C TYR A 165 -5.86 10.12 -0.17
N ILE A 166 -6.12 9.33 0.87
CA ILE A 166 -6.09 7.87 0.84
C ILE A 166 -7.34 7.34 1.49
N PHE A 167 -8.25 6.80 0.70
CA PHE A 167 -9.45 6.13 1.19
C PHE A 167 -9.12 4.79 1.85
N LYS A 168 -8.31 3.96 1.17
CA LYS A 168 -7.76 2.72 1.69
C LYS A 168 -6.51 2.32 0.90
N MET A 169 -5.71 1.43 1.48
CA MET A 169 -4.63 0.72 0.78
C MET A 169 -4.83 -0.78 0.88
N GLU A 170 -4.43 -1.50 -0.17
CA GLU A 170 -4.41 -2.96 -0.22
C GLU A 170 -2.99 -3.42 -0.57
N ILE A 171 -2.43 -4.30 0.25
CA ILE A 171 -1.09 -4.86 0.07
C ILE A 171 -1.24 -6.37 -0.08
N TYR A 172 -0.78 -6.89 -1.19
CA TYR A 172 -0.79 -8.32 -1.50
C TYR A 172 0.60 -8.89 -1.29
N LEU A 173 0.74 -9.81 -0.34
CA LEU A 173 2.00 -10.46 0.01
C LEU A 173 2.00 -11.90 -0.48
N ASP A 174 3.09 -12.33 -1.11
CA ASP A 174 3.32 -13.74 -1.43
C ASP A 174 3.43 -14.56 -0.14
N LYS A 175 2.71 -15.66 -0.02
CA LYS A 175 2.75 -16.54 1.16
C LYS A 175 4.09 -17.26 1.34
N ARG A 176 4.89 -17.41 0.28
CA ARG A 176 6.16 -18.12 0.31
C ARG A 176 7.24 -17.33 1.02
N ASP A 177 7.31 -16.02 0.76
CA ASP A 177 8.41 -15.18 1.22
C ASP A 177 7.96 -13.86 1.89
N TYR A 178 6.66 -13.61 1.97
CA TYR A 178 6.04 -12.39 2.52
C TYR A 178 6.43 -11.11 1.77
N SER A 179 6.99 -11.23 0.58
CA SER A 179 7.29 -10.07 -0.24
C SER A 179 6.04 -9.47 -0.88
N VAL A 180 6.05 -8.16 -1.07
CA VAL A 180 4.93 -7.45 -1.72
C VAL A 180 4.93 -7.76 -3.22
N ASN A 181 3.85 -8.37 -3.71
CA ASN A 181 3.60 -8.57 -5.14
C ASN A 181 2.83 -7.41 -5.74
N ARG A 182 1.87 -6.87 -4.99
CA ARG A 182 1.01 -5.79 -5.45
C ARG A 182 0.67 -4.86 -4.30
N LEU A 183 0.59 -3.57 -4.61
CA LEU A 183 0.08 -2.52 -3.72
C LEU A 183 -0.96 -1.72 -4.50
N VAL A 184 -2.12 -1.46 -3.91
CA VAL A 184 -3.15 -0.61 -4.48
C VAL A 184 -3.52 0.47 -3.47
N MET A 185 -3.41 1.71 -3.88
CA MET A 185 -3.86 2.86 -3.11
C MET A 185 -5.12 3.43 -3.77
N TYR A 186 -6.19 3.46 -3.02
CA TYR A 186 -7.46 4.06 -3.43
C TYR A 186 -7.52 5.49 -2.94
N GLU A 187 -7.71 6.42 -3.85
CA GLU A 187 -7.89 7.85 -3.56
C GLU A 187 -9.32 8.13 -3.11
N ASN A 188 -10.27 7.36 -3.64
CA ASN A 188 -11.69 7.34 -3.27
C ASN A 188 -12.27 5.93 -3.54
N GLU A 189 -13.58 5.76 -3.65
CA GLU A 189 -14.22 4.46 -3.89
C GLU A 189 -13.90 3.87 -5.28
N THR A 190 -13.55 4.70 -6.25
CA THR A 190 -13.36 4.31 -7.66
C THR A 190 -11.95 4.53 -8.18
N ASP A 191 -11.34 5.66 -7.85
CA ASP A 191 -10.02 6.05 -8.35
C ASP A 191 -8.93 5.35 -7.56
N TYR A 192 -7.98 4.75 -8.27
CA TYR A 192 -6.88 4.05 -7.63
C TYR A 192 -5.57 4.17 -8.40
N THR A 193 -4.49 3.98 -7.66
CA THR A 193 -3.15 3.77 -8.18
C THR A 193 -2.64 2.42 -7.69
N GLY A 194 -2.42 1.48 -8.61
CA GLY A 194 -1.91 0.14 -8.33
C GLY A 194 -0.47 -0.01 -8.81
N TYR A 195 0.34 -0.76 -8.06
CA TYR A 195 1.69 -1.15 -8.41
C TYR A 195 1.81 -2.66 -8.37
N VAL A 196 2.37 -3.26 -9.42
CA VAL A 196 2.75 -4.68 -9.46
C VAL A 196 4.27 -4.74 -9.50
N PHE A 197 4.87 -5.47 -8.56
CA PHE A 197 6.31 -5.58 -8.42
C PHE A 197 6.81 -6.91 -8.97
N SER A 198 7.94 -6.86 -9.70
CA SER A 198 8.62 -8.02 -10.27
C SER A 198 10.14 -7.87 -10.15
N GLU A 199 10.88 -8.95 -10.41
CA GLU A 199 12.34 -8.98 -10.35
C GLU A 199 12.89 -8.40 -9.03
N LYS A 200 12.25 -8.78 -7.92
CA LYS A 200 12.60 -8.29 -6.59
C LYS A 200 13.94 -8.83 -6.13
N LYS A 201 14.79 -7.92 -5.62
CA LYS A 201 16.10 -8.21 -5.04
C LYS A 201 16.17 -7.58 -3.66
N PHE A 202 16.63 -8.36 -2.69
CA PHE A 202 16.67 -7.96 -1.29
C PHE A 202 18.11 -7.92 -0.80
N ASN A 203 18.42 -6.95 0.05
CA ASN A 203 19.72 -6.81 0.72
C ASN A 203 20.90 -6.62 -0.23
N GLU A 204 20.64 -6.24 -1.49
CA GLU A 204 21.71 -5.85 -2.43
C GLU A 204 22.07 -4.36 -2.23
N THR A 205 23.32 -4.03 -2.51
CA THR A 205 23.80 -2.64 -2.44
C THR A 205 23.11 -1.77 -3.49
N ILE A 206 22.58 -0.63 -3.04
CA ILE A 206 22.01 0.39 -3.92
C ILE A 206 22.98 1.58 -3.93
N PRO A 207 23.40 2.08 -5.10
CA PRO A 207 24.26 3.27 -5.16
C PRO A 207 23.60 4.48 -4.45
N SER A 208 24.35 5.18 -3.62
CA SER A 208 23.82 6.32 -2.83
C SER A 208 23.23 7.43 -3.70
N ALA A 209 23.73 7.60 -4.93
CA ALA A 209 23.20 8.56 -5.91
C ALA A 209 21.72 8.33 -6.26
N VAL A 210 21.19 7.10 -6.05
CA VAL A 210 19.75 6.79 -6.27
C VAL A 210 18.89 7.59 -5.29
N PHE A 211 19.38 7.86 -4.09
CA PHE A 211 18.67 8.56 -3.03
C PHE A 211 19.12 10.01 -2.82
N ASP A 212 19.85 10.60 -3.79
CA ASP A 212 20.29 11.98 -3.69
C ASP A 212 19.12 12.95 -3.82
N VAL A 213 18.89 13.73 -2.76
CA VAL A 213 17.82 14.74 -2.62
C VAL A 213 18.39 16.17 -2.46
N ARG A 214 19.66 16.37 -2.83
CA ARG A 214 20.29 17.69 -2.87
C ARG A 214 19.92 18.42 -4.13
#